data_a0b1a2d90a413eb7bc2ba2406b59d25b
#
_entry.id   a0b1a2d90a413eb7bc2ba2406b59d25b
#
_cell.length_a   1.000
_cell.length_b   1.000
_cell.length_c   1.000
_cell.angle_alpha   90.00
_cell.angle_beta   90.00
_cell.angle_gamma   90.00
#
_symmetry.space_group_name_H-M   'P 1'
#
loop_
_entity.id
_entity.type
_entity.pdbx_description
1 polymer ?
#
loop_
_entity_poly.entity_id
_entity_poly.type
_entity_poly.pdbx_seq_one_letter_code
_entity_poly.pdbx_strand_id
1 'polypeptide(L)'
;MSKISIIICSYNRANYIGAALDALYLQSSGLENFEAIVVDNNSTDGTPEVFTTWRTHHPEGSFYYTTETKQGASFARNTGAEIAKFDWLCFIDDDAIAHKDFVQNIIRHINDQPFVHGFGGRIIPRYIPAEPKWMSYYVSSMVGNFDYAPVACAFKNGKYPLESNMIVSKKIFEQIGGFNTQLPGVVGTVRIGGEGKDLFYKIMDLGHTIYYDPTIIVEHVVETKKLTKEYMYRVASGMGRGERARTKAISQKAFVYKIIEYLFKLGAALLLGINYALQGNPAKTGPIIQFRIDTLKGLLGY
;
A
#
# COMPACT_ATOMS: atom_id res chain seq x y z
N MET A 1 19.63 -12.24 -14.99
CA MET A 1 18.33 -12.32 -14.31
C MET A 1 18.03 -10.98 -13.68
N SER A 2 16.79 -10.55 -13.74
CA SER A 2 16.35 -9.31 -13.09
C SER A 2 16.50 -9.45 -11.57
N LYS A 3 17.00 -8.38 -10.91
CA LYS A 3 17.11 -8.29 -9.46
C LYS A 3 16.24 -7.15 -8.95
N ILE A 4 15.86 -7.21 -7.67
CA ILE A 4 14.84 -6.35 -7.10
C ILE A 4 15.34 -5.71 -5.81
N SER A 5 15.12 -4.41 -5.64
CA SER A 5 15.30 -3.72 -4.37
C SER A 5 13.93 -3.66 -3.67
N ILE A 6 13.78 -4.37 -2.56
CA ILE A 6 12.57 -4.38 -1.73
C ILE A 6 12.71 -3.31 -0.66
N ILE A 7 11.82 -2.35 -0.65
CA ILE A 7 11.83 -1.19 0.25
C ILE A 7 10.70 -1.36 1.26
N ILE A 8 11.05 -1.38 2.55
CA ILE A 8 10.15 -1.50 3.68
C ILE A 8 10.21 -0.19 4.46
N CYS A 9 9.13 0.58 4.43
CA CYS A 9 9.05 1.80 5.25
C CYS A 9 8.46 1.47 6.61
N SER A 10 9.14 1.86 7.68
CA SER A 10 8.75 1.53 9.04
C SER A 10 8.70 2.78 9.92
N TYR A 11 7.70 2.85 10.80
CA TYR A 11 7.56 3.89 11.81
C TYR A 11 6.86 3.36 13.05
N ASN A 12 7.61 3.20 14.15
CA ASN A 12 7.11 2.64 15.41
C ASN A 12 6.46 1.25 15.22
N ARG A 13 7.25 0.30 14.69
CA ARG A 13 6.82 -1.04 14.26
C ARG A 13 7.67 -2.19 14.78
N ALA A 14 8.30 -2.03 15.94
CA ALA A 14 9.14 -3.07 16.57
C ALA A 14 8.45 -4.45 16.60
N ASN A 15 7.13 -4.50 16.77
CA ASN A 15 6.37 -5.76 16.84
C ASN A 15 6.12 -6.45 15.49
N TYR A 16 6.45 -5.80 14.36
CA TYR A 16 6.11 -6.32 13.03
C TYR A 16 7.31 -6.56 12.13
N ILE A 17 8.29 -5.65 12.19
CA ILE A 17 9.41 -5.63 11.24
C ILE A 17 10.18 -6.96 11.20
N GLY A 18 10.34 -7.63 12.35
CA GLY A 18 11.01 -8.94 12.41
C GLY A 18 10.33 -9.99 11.53
N ALA A 19 9.01 -10.12 11.63
CA ALA A 19 8.25 -11.09 10.83
C ALA A 19 8.28 -10.77 9.32
N ALA A 20 8.27 -9.50 8.95
CA ALA A 20 8.42 -9.08 7.56
C ALA A 20 9.82 -9.45 7.00
N LEU A 21 10.85 -9.25 7.79
CA LEU A 21 12.23 -9.64 7.44
C LEU A 21 12.40 -11.16 7.34
N ASP A 22 11.82 -11.93 8.28
CA ASP A 22 11.84 -13.41 8.23
C ASP A 22 11.20 -13.94 6.95
N ALA A 23 10.06 -13.35 6.55
CA ALA A 23 9.38 -13.73 5.32
C ALA A 23 10.21 -13.46 4.07
N LEU A 24 11.01 -12.41 4.05
CA LEU A 24 11.95 -12.13 2.96
C LEU A 24 13.20 -13.02 3.02
N TYR A 25 13.69 -13.33 4.21
CA TYR A 25 14.83 -14.23 4.37
C TYR A 25 14.54 -15.65 3.85
N LEU A 26 13.29 -16.09 3.97
CA LEU A 26 12.82 -17.42 3.56
C LEU A 26 12.32 -17.51 2.11
N GLN A 27 12.70 -16.56 1.24
CA GLN A 27 12.27 -16.56 -0.16
C GLN A 27 12.86 -17.73 -0.94
N SER A 28 12.02 -18.40 -1.74
CA SER A 28 12.41 -19.56 -2.58
C SER A 28 13.38 -19.21 -3.72
N SER A 29 13.42 -17.94 -4.11
CA SER A 29 14.29 -17.45 -5.19
C SER A 29 15.79 -17.43 -4.85
N GLY A 30 16.15 -17.54 -3.56
CA GLY A 30 17.50 -17.28 -3.07
C GLY A 30 17.76 -15.80 -2.77
N LEU A 31 18.65 -15.56 -1.78
CA LEU A 31 18.94 -14.22 -1.25
C LEU A 31 19.77 -13.34 -2.22
N GLU A 32 20.40 -13.94 -3.23
CA GLU A 32 21.21 -13.23 -4.24
C GLU A 32 20.38 -12.48 -5.29
N ASN A 33 19.06 -12.73 -5.35
CA ASN A 33 18.17 -12.17 -6.36
C ASN A 33 17.52 -10.85 -5.94
N PHE A 34 17.72 -10.43 -4.69
CA PHE A 34 17.15 -9.17 -4.19
C PHE A 34 18.03 -8.56 -3.09
N GLU A 35 17.76 -7.31 -2.80
CA GLU A 35 18.13 -6.65 -1.55
C GLU A 35 16.86 -6.18 -0.83
N ALA A 36 16.92 -6.11 0.50
CA ALA A 36 15.86 -5.53 1.34
C ALA A 36 16.42 -4.30 2.06
N ILE A 37 15.70 -3.19 1.96
CA ILE A 37 16.06 -1.89 2.54
C ILE A 37 14.96 -1.47 3.50
N VAL A 38 15.25 -1.56 4.79
CA VAL A 38 14.38 -0.99 5.83
C VAL A 38 14.70 0.49 5.95
N VAL A 39 13.68 1.33 5.69
CA VAL A 39 13.77 2.77 5.89
C VAL A 39 12.97 3.12 7.12
N ASP A 40 13.66 3.38 8.21
CA ASP A 40 13.06 3.84 9.44
C ASP A 40 12.69 5.32 9.36
N ASN A 41 11.41 5.61 9.43
CA ASN A 41 10.92 6.97 9.33
C ASN A 41 10.87 7.67 10.70
N ASN A 42 12.02 7.68 11.37
CA ASN A 42 12.21 8.35 12.65
C ASN A 42 11.42 7.70 13.80
N SER A 43 11.54 6.36 13.94
CA SER A 43 10.94 5.62 15.05
C SER A 43 11.50 6.02 16.40
N THR A 44 10.67 5.94 17.42
CA THR A 44 11.00 6.22 18.83
C THR A 44 10.78 4.99 19.73
N ASP A 45 10.43 3.85 19.11
CA ASP A 45 10.30 2.54 19.76
C ASP A 45 11.54 1.67 19.46
N GLY A 46 11.49 0.39 19.83
CA GLY A 46 12.57 -0.58 19.62
C GLY A 46 12.75 -1.04 18.16
N THR A 47 12.23 -0.35 17.15
CA THR A 47 12.35 -0.77 15.73
C THR A 47 13.81 -0.90 15.26
N PRO A 48 14.74 0.05 15.55
CA PRO A 48 16.15 -0.06 15.20
C PRO A 48 16.84 -1.27 15.84
N GLU A 49 16.55 -1.52 17.12
CA GLU A 49 17.11 -2.62 17.90
C GLU A 49 16.63 -3.98 17.36
N VAL A 50 15.37 -4.07 16.99
CA VAL A 50 14.81 -5.31 16.38
C VAL A 50 15.55 -5.62 15.06
N PHE A 51 15.74 -4.64 14.18
CA PHE A 51 16.50 -4.86 12.96
C PHE A 51 17.93 -5.29 13.23
N THR A 52 18.63 -4.60 14.14
CA THR A 52 20.03 -4.89 14.48
C THR A 52 20.17 -6.31 15.05
N THR A 53 19.30 -6.68 15.98
CA THR A 53 19.28 -8.02 16.56
C THR A 53 18.97 -9.07 15.51
N TRP A 54 17.95 -8.82 14.67
CA TRP A 54 17.59 -9.72 13.58
C TRP A 54 18.78 -9.93 12.62
N ARG A 55 19.46 -8.88 12.21
CA ARG A 55 20.60 -8.92 11.29
C ARG A 55 21.78 -9.69 11.87
N THR A 56 21.99 -9.63 13.18
CA THR A 56 23.05 -10.41 13.85
C THR A 56 22.80 -11.92 13.75
N HIS A 57 21.53 -12.35 13.80
CA HIS A 57 21.15 -13.77 13.67
C HIS A 57 21.03 -14.23 12.20
N HIS A 58 20.92 -13.31 11.25
CA HIS A 58 20.74 -13.56 9.83
C HIS A 58 21.82 -12.81 9.01
N PRO A 59 23.09 -13.23 9.05
CA PRO A 59 24.20 -12.50 8.42
C PRO A 59 24.22 -12.61 6.89
N GLU A 60 23.47 -13.55 6.30
CA GLU A 60 23.43 -13.76 4.86
C GLU A 60 22.48 -12.76 4.18
N GLY A 61 22.64 -12.63 2.86
CA GLY A 61 21.83 -11.77 2.03
C GLY A 61 22.09 -10.27 2.21
N SER A 62 21.45 -9.49 1.38
CA SER A 62 21.61 -8.04 1.30
C SER A 62 20.46 -7.33 2.02
N PHE A 63 20.56 -7.20 3.34
CA PHE A 63 19.57 -6.50 4.19
C PHE A 63 20.21 -5.24 4.78
N TYR A 64 19.62 -4.10 4.50
CA TYR A 64 20.13 -2.78 4.87
C TYR A 64 19.12 -2.02 5.73
N TYR A 65 19.62 -1.12 6.53
CA TYR A 65 18.83 -0.21 7.36
C TYR A 65 19.31 1.21 7.13
N THR A 66 18.38 2.13 6.97
CA THR A 66 18.63 3.56 6.89
C THR A 66 17.52 4.33 7.59
N THR A 67 17.75 5.60 7.88
CA THR A 67 16.78 6.47 8.53
C THR A 67 16.39 7.64 7.64
N GLU A 68 15.08 7.92 7.55
CA GLU A 68 14.54 9.14 6.96
C GLU A 68 13.95 10.01 8.08
N THR A 69 14.54 11.18 8.29
CA THR A 69 14.15 12.09 9.39
C THR A 69 12.89 12.89 9.12
N LYS A 70 12.54 13.11 7.85
CA LYS A 70 11.29 13.77 7.47
C LYS A 70 10.14 12.78 7.60
N GLN A 71 9.19 13.08 8.50
CA GLN A 71 8.06 12.20 8.76
C GLN A 71 7.15 12.07 7.54
N GLY A 72 6.87 10.84 7.13
CA GLY A 72 5.92 10.49 6.08
C GLY A 72 6.40 9.37 5.17
N ALA A 73 5.50 8.44 4.83
CA ALA A 73 5.81 7.27 4.01
C ALA A 73 6.38 7.61 2.62
N SER A 74 5.94 8.72 2.01
CA SER A 74 6.48 9.19 0.72
C SER A 74 7.94 9.58 0.82
N PHE A 75 8.37 10.23 1.92
CA PHE A 75 9.77 10.56 2.15
C PHE A 75 10.59 9.28 2.31
N ALA A 76 10.14 8.38 3.20
CA ALA A 76 10.85 7.12 3.44
C ALA A 76 10.97 6.25 2.18
N ARG A 77 9.90 6.14 1.37
CA ARG A 77 9.96 5.38 0.11
C ARG A 77 10.92 6.00 -0.90
N ASN A 78 10.96 7.33 -0.99
CA ASN A 78 11.92 8.02 -1.87
C ASN A 78 13.36 7.79 -1.41
N THR A 79 13.66 7.89 -0.11
CA THR A 79 14.97 7.59 0.47
C THR A 79 15.40 6.16 0.18
N GLY A 80 14.48 5.18 0.33
CA GLY A 80 14.77 3.79 -0.02
C GLY A 80 15.05 3.58 -1.51
N ALA A 81 14.28 4.25 -2.38
CA ALA A 81 14.48 4.19 -3.84
C ALA A 81 15.80 4.83 -4.29
N GLU A 82 16.24 5.90 -3.63
CA GLU A 82 17.53 6.57 -3.93
C GLU A 82 18.72 5.64 -3.71
N ILE A 83 18.76 4.91 -2.58
CA ILE A 83 19.86 4.01 -2.23
C ILE A 83 19.73 2.62 -2.85
N ALA A 84 18.59 2.29 -3.46
CA ALA A 84 18.33 1.02 -4.13
C ALA A 84 19.32 0.78 -5.28
N LYS A 85 19.87 -0.42 -5.37
CA LYS A 85 20.92 -0.77 -6.36
C LYS A 85 20.36 -1.37 -7.65
N PHE A 86 19.16 -1.94 -7.60
CA PHE A 86 18.61 -2.69 -8.73
C PHE A 86 17.57 -1.89 -9.52
N ASP A 87 17.34 -2.31 -10.76
CA ASP A 87 16.47 -1.63 -11.73
C ASP A 87 14.98 -1.74 -11.42
N TRP A 88 14.60 -2.55 -10.44
CA TRP A 88 13.24 -2.75 -10.01
C TRP A 88 13.07 -2.45 -8.54
N LEU A 89 12.13 -1.56 -8.23
CA LEU A 89 11.76 -1.16 -6.89
C LEU A 89 10.46 -1.87 -6.51
N CYS A 90 10.48 -2.59 -5.41
CA CYS A 90 9.31 -3.21 -4.80
C CYS A 90 9.04 -2.55 -3.45
N PHE A 91 7.84 -2.03 -3.25
CA PHE A 91 7.44 -1.41 -1.98
C PHE A 91 6.46 -2.32 -1.27
N ILE A 92 6.75 -2.63 -0.02
CA ILE A 92 5.87 -3.37 0.89
C ILE A 92 5.82 -2.66 2.24
N ASP A 93 4.75 -2.86 3.00
CA ASP A 93 4.64 -2.32 4.35
C ASP A 93 5.35 -3.23 5.37
N ASP A 94 5.71 -2.68 6.52
CA ASP A 94 6.40 -3.37 7.62
C ASP A 94 5.55 -4.44 8.33
N ASP A 95 4.24 -4.44 8.09
CA ASP A 95 3.27 -5.45 8.54
C ASP A 95 2.71 -6.30 7.37
N ALA A 96 3.44 -6.33 6.26
CA ALA A 96 3.17 -7.19 5.11
C ALA A 96 4.12 -8.41 5.13
N ILE A 97 3.55 -9.60 5.18
CA ILE A 97 4.29 -10.87 5.17
C ILE A 97 4.30 -11.40 3.73
N ALA A 98 5.45 -11.32 3.10
CA ALA A 98 5.64 -11.80 1.73
C ALA A 98 5.48 -13.33 1.66
N HIS A 99 4.72 -13.83 0.67
CA HIS A 99 4.62 -15.28 0.44
C HIS A 99 6.00 -15.84 0.01
N LYS A 100 6.27 -17.10 0.29
CA LYS A 100 7.58 -17.74 0.02
C LYS A 100 8.08 -17.60 -1.43
N ASP A 101 7.18 -17.50 -2.41
CA ASP A 101 7.50 -17.38 -3.83
C ASP A 101 7.34 -15.93 -4.35
N PHE A 102 7.27 -14.95 -3.45
CA PHE A 102 7.00 -13.55 -3.80
C PHE A 102 8.04 -12.98 -4.76
N VAL A 103 9.32 -13.06 -4.40
CA VAL A 103 10.44 -12.57 -5.23
C VAL A 103 10.53 -13.31 -6.56
N GLN A 104 10.40 -14.64 -6.54
CA GLN A 104 10.42 -15.46 -7.76
C GLN A 104 9.29 -15.07 -8.72
N ASN A 105 8.09 -14.83 -8.21
CA ASN A 105 6.93 -14.43 -9.01
C ASN A 105 7.11 -13.02 -9.59
N ILE A 106 7.71 -12.08 -8.87
CA ILE A 106 8.07 -10.76 -9.39
C ILE A 106 9.06 -10.90 -10.54
N ILE A 107 10.16 -11.64 -10.36
CA ILE A 107 11.18 -11.86 -11.39
C ILE A 107 10.58 -12.51 -12.65
N ARG A 108 9.71 -13.52 -12.46
CA ARG A 108 9.00 -14.16 -13.56
C ARG A 108 8.15 -13.13 -14.32
N HIS A 109 7.34 -12.33 -13.61
CA HIS A 109 6.47 -11.32 -14.24
C HIS A 109 7.29 -10.30 -15.05
N ILE A 110 8.42 -9.84 -14.54
CA ILE A 110 9.33 -8.93 -15.24
C ILE A 110 9.87 -9.56 -16.54
N ASN A 111 10.29 -10.83 -16.47
CA ASN A 111 10.87 -11.52 -17.61
C ASN A 111 9.82 -11.86 -18.68
N ASP A 112 8.59 -12.18 -18.27
CA ASP A 112 7.47 -12.52 -19.17
C ASP A 112 6.86 -11.27 -19.83
N GLN A 113 7.08 -10.08 -19.24
CA GLN A 113 6.50 -8.80 -19.69
C GLN A 113 7.60 -7.73 -19.87
N PRO A 114 8.41 -7.81 -20.92
CA PRO A 114 9.62 -6.96 -21.06
C PRO A 114 9.32 -5.45 -21.19
N PHE A 115 8.09 -5.07 -21.50
CA PHE A 115 7.66 -3.67 -21.61
C PHE A 115 6.86 -3.18 -20.40
N VAL A 116 6.79 -3.97 -19.32
CA VAL A 116 6.14 -3.53 -18.08
C VAL A 116 7.02 -2.49 -17.38
N HIS A 117 6.38 -1.50 -16.78
CA HIS A 117 7.07 -0.48 -15.96
C HIS A 117 6.46 -0.33 -14.57
N GLY A 118 5.25 -0.87 -14.37
CA GLY A 118 4.57 -0.83 -13.08
C GLY A 118 3.55 -1.96 -12.98
N PHE A 119 3.54 -2.64 -11.85
CA PHE A 119 2.59 -3.71 -11.54
C PHE A 119 2.46 -3.90 -10.05
N GLY A 120 1.56 -4.77 -9.65
CA GLY A 120 1.43 -5.19 -8.26
C GLY A 120 0.63 -6.47 -8.13
N GLY A 121 0.52 -6.95 -6.91
CA GLY A 121 -0.05 -8.25 -6.65
C GLY A 121 -1.23 -8.24 -5.70
N ARG A 122 -1.58 -9.43 -5.25
CA ARG A 122 -2.64 -9.69 -4.28
C ARG A 122 -2.20 -9.33 -2.88
N ILE A 123 -3.11 -8.71 -2.12
CA ILE A 123 -2.93 -8.45 -0.69
C ILE A 123 -4.08 -9.14 0.05
N ILE A 124 -3.73 -10.01 0.98
CA ILE A 124 -4.70 -10.80 1.77
C ILE A 124 -4.65 -10.31 3.21
N PRO A 125 -5.75 -9.80 3.79
CA PRO A 125 -5.79 -9.44 5.19
C PRO A 125 -5.66 -10.68 6.09
N ARG A 126 -4.69 -10.66 6.98
CA ARG A 126 -4.53 -11.65 8.05
C ARG A 126 -5.06 -11.07 9.34
N TYR A 127 -6.33 -11.34 9.64
CA TYR A 127 -6.98 -10.82 10.84
C TYR A 127 -6.51 -11.52 12.12
N ILE A 128 -6.23 -10.74 13.15
CA ILE A 128 -5.84 -11.23 14.47
C ILE A 128 -6.76 -10.59 15.53
N PRO A 129 -7.55 -11.38 16.27
CA PRO A 129 -7.65 -12.85 16.23
C PRO A 129 -8.50 -13.39 15.07
N ALA A 130 -9.45 -12.63 14.52
CA ALA A 130 -10.36 -13.06 13.46
C ALA A 130 -10.98 -11.87 12.71
N GLU A 131 -11.50 -12.12 11.50
CA GLU A 131 -12.26 -11.14 10.73
C GLU A 131 -13.56 -10.76 11.47
N PRO A 132 -13.83 -9.46 11.68
CA PRO A 132 -15.05 -9.05 12.35
C PRO A 132 -16.29 -9.22 11.46
N LYS A 133 -17.43 -9.59 12.05
CA LYS A 133 -18.70 -9.81 11.33
C LYS A 133 -19.20 -8.60 10.54
N TRP A 134 -18.78 -7.40 10.91
CA TRP A 134 -19.15 -6.16 10.21
C TRP A 134 -18.25 -5.87 9.00
N MET A 135 -17.12 -6.59 8.82
CA MET A 135 -16.26 -6.40 7.68
C MET A 135 -16.99 -6.81 6.39
N SER A 136 -16.84 -6.02 5.37
CA SER A 136 -17.35 -6.30 4.03
C SER A 136 -16.25 -6.09 3.00
N TYR A 137 -16.39 -6.70 1.83
CA TYR A 137 -15.45 -6.52 0.72
C TYR A 137 -15.16 -5.04 0.42
N TYR A 138 -16.18 -4.17 0.48
CA TYR A 138 -16.04 -2.75 0.18
C TYR A 138 -15.33 -1.93 1.27
N VAL A 139 -15.33 -2.42 2.50
CA VAL A 139 -14.65 -1.80 3.64
C VAL A 139 -13.25 -2.38 3.83
N SER A 140 -13.03 -3.62 3.46
CA SER A 140 -11.77 -4.34 3.68
C SER A 140 -10.57 -3.74 2.93
N SER A 141 -10.80 -2.93 1.89
CA SER A 141 -9.74 -2.15 1.24
C SER A 141 -9.04 -1.17 2.19
N MET A 142 -9.70 -0.73 3.28
CA MET A 142 -9.09 0.13 4.30
C MET A 142 -8.08 -0.60 5.18
N VAL A 143 -8.10 -1.92 5.17
CA VAL A 143 -7.14 -2.79 5.86
C VAL A 143 -6.28 -3.59 4.87
N GLY A 144 -6.16 -3.11 3.63
CA GLY A 144 -5.24 -3.63 2.63
C GLY A 144 -5.77 -4.78 1.79
N ASN A 145 -7.05 -5.20 1.91
CA ASN A 145 -7.57 -6.26 1.03
C ASN A 145 -7.57 -5.83 -0.43
N PHE A 146 -6.84 -6.58 -1.27
CA PHE A 146 -6.76 -6.32 -2.69
C PHE A 146 -6.61 -7.61 -3.49
N ASP A 147 -7.69 -8.03 -4.14
CA ASP A 147 -7.75 -9.17 -5.06
C ASP A 147 -8.49 -8.71 -6.31
N TYR A 148 -7.74 -8.30 -7.34
CA TYR A 148 -8.31 -7.63 -8.51
C TYR A 148 -8.86 -8.60 -9.54
N ALA A 149 -8.13 -9.69 -9.82
CA ALA A 149 -8.48 -10.67 -10.84
C ALA A 149 -7.88 -12.06 -10.54
N PRO A 150 -8.50 -13.15 -11.01
CA PRO A 150 -7.97 -14.50 -10.80
C PRO A 150 -6.72 -14.83 -11.63
N VAL A 151 -6.41 -14.03 -12.65
CA VAL A 151 -5.26 -14.21 -13.56
C VAL A 151 -4.52 -12.88 -13.74
N ALA A 152 -3.26 -12.96 -14.17
CA ALA A 152 -2.46 -11.78 -14.50
C ALA A 152 -3.11 -11.01 -15.66
N CYS A 153 -3.25 -9.69 -15.50
CA CYS A 153 -3.92 -8.84 -16.48
C CYS A 153 -3.55 -7.36 -16.31
N ALA A 154 -3.82 -6.55 -17.32
CA ALA A 154 -3.74 -5.10 -17.20
C ALA A 154 -4.84 -4.54 -16.29
N PHE A 155 -4.52 -3.56 -15.48
CA PHE A 155 -5.54 -2.80 -14.76
C PHE A 155 -6.40 -1.97 -15.72
N LYS A 156 -7.70 -1.91 -15.44
CA LYS A 156 -8.68 -1.14 -16.20
C LYS A 156 -9.30 -0.04 -15.33
N ASN A 157 -9.91 0.94 -15.97
CA ASN A 157 -10.71 1.99 -15.31
C ASN A 157 -9.94 2.75 -14.21
N GLY A 158 -8.65 3.04 -14.44
CA GLY A 158 -7.83 3.78 -13.49
C GLY A 158 -7.54 3.03 -12.17
N LYS A 159 -7.66 1.70 -12.16
CA LYS A 159 -7.20 0.87 -11.05
C LYS A 159 -5.67 0.79 -11.05
N TYR A 160 -5.09 0.55 -9.88
CA TYR A 160 -3.65 0.52 -9.64
C TYR A 160 -3.34 -0.35 -8.42
N PRO A 161 -2.09 -0.82 -8.26
CA PRO A 161 -1.63 -1.56 -7.08
C PRO A 161 -1.75 -0.74 -5.79
N LEU A 162 -1.96 -1.40 -4.66
CA LEU A 162 -1.90 -0.76 -3.35
C LEU A 162 -0.47 -0.76 -2.80
N GLU A 163 -0.21 0.19 -1.91
CA GLU A 163 1.11 0.53 -1.40
C GLU A 163 1.86 -0.64 -0.71
N SER A 164 1.11 -1.60 -0.15
CA SER A 164 1.69 -2.79 0.49
C SER A 164 2.21 -3.86 -0.49
N ASN A 165 1.99 -3.70 -1.80
CA ASN A 165 2.44 -4.66 -2.83
C ASN A 165 2.49 -4.00 -4.21
N MET A 166 3.45 -3.11 -4.40
CA MET A 166 3.62 -2.40 -5.67
C MET A 166 5.06 -2.49 -6.15
N ILE A 167 5.21 -2.71 -7.45
CA ILE A 167 6.51 -2.84 -8.13
C ILE A 167 6.57 -1.85 -9.28
N VAL A 168 7.70 -1.14 -9.41
CA VAL A 168 7.93 -0.12 -10.43
C VAL A 168 9.37 -0.20 -10.93
N SER A 169 9.59 -0.01 -12.25
CA SER A 169 10.95 0.13 -12.76
C SER A 169 11.59 1.41 -12.22
N LYS A 170 12.84 1.33 -11.75
CA LYS A 170 13.57 2.48 -11.19
C LYS A 170 13.66 3.62 -12.18
N LYS A 171 13.90 3.31 -13.46
CA LYS A 171 13.94 4.28 -14.55
C LYS A 171 12.67 5.14 -14.63
N ILE A 172 11.49 4.51 -14.60
CA ILE A 172 10.21 5.25 -14.65
C ILE A 172 9.96 6.00 -13.34
N PHE A 173 10.30 5.39 -12.20
CA PHE A 173 10.19 6.04 -10.90
C PHE A 173 10.96 7.35 -10.85
N GLU A 174 12.20 7.36 -11.32
CA GLU A 174 13.06 8.55 -11.42
C GLU A 174 12.48 9.57 -12.41
N GLN A 175 12.03 9.11 -13.58
CA GLN A 175 11.45 9.97 -14.63
C GLN A 175 10.22 10.77 -14.14
N ILE A 176 9.37 10.16 -13.30
CA ILE A 176 8.18 10.82 -12.75
C ILE A 176 8.44 11.61 -11.47
N GLY A 177 9.69 11.61 -10.97
CA GLY A 177 10.11 12.31 -9.76
C GLY A 177 9.71 11.61 -8.45
N GLY A 178 9.46 10.29 -8.49
CA GLY A 178 9.14 9.48 -7.33
C GLY A 178 7.79 9.77 -6.69
N PHE A 179 7.67 9.43 -5.40
CA PHE A 179 6.47 9.73 -4.62
C PHE A 179 6.33 11.22 -4.34
N ASN A 180 5.13 11.71 -4.48
CA ASN A 180 4.77 13.09 -4.18
C ASN A 180 4.75 13.34 -2.66
N THR A 181 5.71 14.11 -2.15
CA THR A 181 5.83 14.42 -0.73
C THR A 181 4.75 15.37 -0.19
N GLN A 182 3.90 15.96 -1.05
CA GLN A 182 2.67 16.64 -0.63
C GLN A 182 1.56 15.64 -0.22
N LEU A 183 1.76 14.36 -0.51
CA LEU A 183 0.94 13.23 -0.06
C LEU A 183 1.79 12.34 0.86
N PRO A 184 2.16 12.82 2.05
CA PRO A 184 3.20 12.17 2.86
C PRO A 184 2.76 10.84 3.49
N GLY A 185 1.47 10.48 3.45
CA GLY A 185 0.91 9.40 4.23
C GLY A 185 0.57 9.86 5.65
N VAL A 186 1.23 9.32 6.66
CA VAL A 186 1.00 9.69 8.08
C VAL A 186 2.07 10.66 8.54
N VAL A 187 1.63 11.81 9.08
CA VAL A 187 2.49 12.80 9.75
C VAL A 187 1.83 13.18 11.08
N GLY A 188 2.46 12.84 12.19
CA GLY A 188 1.87 12.97 13.52
C GLY A 188 0.55 12.19 13.60
N THR A 189 -0.55 12.87 13.90
CA THR A 189 -1.90 12.27 13.97
C THR A 189 -2.67 12.32 12.65
N VAL A 190 -2.20 13.11 11.69
CA VAL A 190 -2.88 13.34 10.40
C VAL A 190 -2.42 12.34 9.36
N ARG A 191 -3.37 11.79 8.58
CA ARG A 191 -3.10 11.00 7.38
C ARG A 191 -3.55 11.79 6.14
N ILE A 192 -2.65 11.86 5.15
CA ILE A 192 -2.93 12.36 3.79
C ILE A 192 -2.46 11.26 2.86
N GLY A 193 -3.38 10.37 2.47
CA GLY A 193 -3.07 9.21 1.64
C GLY A 193 -3.17 9.52 0.15
N GLY A 194 -2.94 8.49 -0.68
CA GLY A 194 -3.07 8.57 -2.13
C GLY A 194 -1.73 8.73 -2.85
N GLU A 195 -0.63 8.51 -2.14
CA GLU A 195 0.73 8.56 -2.67
C GLU A 195 0.95 7.50 -3.77
N GLY A 196 0.49 6.27 -3.56
CA GLY A 196 0.56 5.21 -4.57
C GLY A 196 -0.34 5.52 -5.78
N LYS A 197 -1.52 6.09 -5.54
CA LYS A 197 -2.40 6.53 -6.63
C LYS A 197 -1.75 7.59 -7.51
N ASP A 198 -1.16 8.62 -6.90
CA ASP A 198 -0.47 9.69 -7.62
C ASP A 198 0.68 9.13 -8.46
N LEU A 199 1.48 8.22 -7.87
CA LEU A 199 2.57 7.54 -8.55
C LEU A 199 2.09 6.80 -9.81
N PHE A 200 1.11 5.91 -9.68
CA PHE A 200 0.65 5.11 -10.82
C PHE A 200 -0.11 5.93 -11.85
N TYR A 201 -0.79 6.99 -11.46
CA TYR A 201 -1.43 7.90 -12.44
C TYR A 201 -0.38 8.63 -13.27
N LYS A 202 0.72 9.12 -12.69
CA LYS A 202 1.84 9.69 -13.44
C LYS A 202 2.43 8.69 -14.45
N ILE A 203 2.56 7.41 -14.06
CA ILE A 203 3.04 6.35 -14.96
C ILE A 203 2.05 6.13 -16.12
N MET A 204 0.74 6.09 -15.82
CA MET A 204 -0.31 5.97 -16.85
C MET A 204 -0.38 7.19 -17.77
N ASP A 205 -0.16 8.39 -17.24
CA ASP A 205 -0.13 9.65 -18.03
C ASP A 205 1.04 9.67 -19.02
N LEU A 206 2.12 8.93 -18.77
CA LEU A 206 3.20 8.66 -19.72
C LEU A 206 2.85 7.61 -20.79
N GLY A 207 1.62 7.07 -20.77
CA GLY A 207 1.15 6.06 -21.71
C GLY A 207 1.48 4.60 -21.33
N HIS A 208 2.02 4.36 -20.14
CA HIS A 208 2.37 3.00 -19.70
C HIS A 208 1.16 2.28 -19.11
N THR A 209 1.03 1.00 -19.46
CA THR A 209 0.02 0.11 -18.88
C THR A 209 0.54 -0.44 -17.54
N ILE A 210 -0.34 -0.46 -16.54
CA ILE A 210 -0.07 -1.03 -15.23
C ILE A 210 -0.72 -2.41 -15.15
N TYR A 211 -0.02 -3.39 -14.55
CA TYR A 211 -0.45 -4.78 -14.51
C TYR A 211 -0.71 -5.28 -13.08
N TYR A 212 -1.54 -6.30 -13.01
CA TYR A 212 -1.82 -7.09 -11.81
C TYR A 212 -1.37 -8.53 -12.01
N ASP A 213 -0.72 -9.12 -11.01
CA ASP A 213 -0.41 -10.55 -10.98
C ASP A 213 -0.86 -11.15 -9.63
N PRO A 214 -1.89 -12.04 -9.61
CA PRO A 214 -2.41 -12.63 -8.38
C PRO A 214 -1.45 -13.60 -7.70
N THR A 215 -0.35 -13.98 -8.33
CA THR A 215 0.66 -14.90 -7.76
C THR A 215 1.69 -14.15 -6.91
N ILE A 216 1.77 -12.83 -7.03
CA ILE A 216 2.61 -11.96 -6.21
C ILE A 216 1.80 -11.61 -4.95
N ILE A 217 2.01 -12.36 -3.87
CA ILE A 217 1.13 -12.34 -2.70
C ILE A 217 1.85 -11.80 -1.48
N VAL A 218 1.17 -10.91 -0.75
CA VAL A 218 1.52 -10.54 0.62
C VAL A 218 0.31 -10.74 1.53
N GLU A 219 0.54 -11.16 2.78
CA GLU A 219 -0.44 -11.14 3.84
C GLU A 219 -0.26 -9.86 4.66
N HIS A 220 -1.29 -9.02 4.75
CA HIS A 220 -1.25 -7.80 5.54
C HIS A 220 -1.85 -8.05 6.93
N VAL A 221 -1.05 -7.89 7.98
CA VAL A 221 -1.45 -8.16 9.37
C VAL A 221 -2.45 -7.09 9.85
N VAL A 222 -3.63 -7.55 10.25
CA VAL A 222 -4.76 -6.72 10.69
C VAL A 222 -5.14 -7.08 12.13
N GLU A 223 -4.53 -6.41 13.09
CA GLU A 223 -4.87 -6.54 14.49
C GLU A 223 -6.09 -5.72 14.89
N THR A 224 -6.66 -6.02 16.05
CA THR A 224 -7.84 -5.33 16.61
C THR A 224 -7.69 -3.80 16.60
N LYS A 225 -6.49 -3.26 16.84
CA LYS A 225 -6.26 -1.80 16.81
C LYS A 225 -6.53 -1.16 15.44
N LYS A 226 -6.36 -1.91 14.32
CA LYS A 226 -6.70 -1.46 12.96
C LYS A 226 -8.19 -1.56 12.65
N LEU A 227 -8.97 -2.15 13.56
CA LEU A 227 -10.42 -2.37 13.41
C LEU A 227 -11.26 -1.43 14.29
N THR A 228 -10.61 -0.49 14.98
CA THR A 228 -11.30 0.53 15.79
C THR A 228 -11.93 1.62 14.91
N LYS A 229 -12.98 2.26 15.41
CA LYS A 229 -13.66 3.36 14.69
C LYS A 229 -12.69 4.52 14.42
N GLU A 230 -11.82 4.81 15.36
CA GLU A 230 -10.80 5.88 15.27
C GLU A 230 -9.79 5.59 14.15
N TYR A 231 -9.32 4.35 14.05
CA TYR A 231 -8.40 3.94 12.99
C TYR A 231 -9.09 4.02 11.62
N MET A 232 -10.30 3.46 11.51
CA MET A 232 -11.09 3.46 10.28
C MET A 232 -11.41 4.89 9.82
N TYR A 233 -11.79 5.78 10.75
CA TYR A 233 -11.98 7.20 10.47
C TYR A 233 -10.69 7.85 9.94
N ARG A 234 -9.55 7.61 10.60
CA ARG A 234 -8.26 8.17 10.19
C ARG A 234 -7.87 7.74 8.77
N VAL A 235 -8.08 6.46 8.43
CA VAL A 235 -7.81 5.93 7.09
C VAL A 235 -8.77 6.53 6.07
N ALA A 236 -10.07 6.47 6.30
CA ALA A 236 -11.09 6.96 5.38
C ALA A 236 -10.97 8.48 5.14
N SER A 237 -10.86 9.27 6.21
CA SER A 237 -10.68 10.72 6.09
C SER A 237 -9.34 11.08 5.44
N GLY A 238 -8.28 10.28 5.68
CA GLY A 238 -6.99 10.42 5.03
C GLY A 238 -7.05 10.20 3.51
N MET A 239 -7.81 9.20 3.06
CA MET A 239 -8.10 9.01 1.62
C MET A 239 -8.78 10.25 1.02
N GLY A 240 -9.77 10.80 1.74
CA GLY A 240 -10.47 12.02 1.31
C GLY A 240 -9.55 13.22 1.22
N ARG A 241 -8.69 13.45 2.23
CA ARG A 241 -7.70 14.53 2.23
C ARG A 241 -6.70 14.40 1.07
N GLY A 242 -6.24 13.19 0.78
CA GLY A 242 -5.38 12.92 -0.36
C GLY A 242 -6.06 13.26 -1.70
N GLU A 243 -7.30 12.83 -1.90
CA GLU A 243 -8.08 13.19 -3.10
C GLU A 243 -8.31 14.70 -3.20
N ARG A 244 -8.54 15.40 -2.08
CA ARG A 244 -8.62 16.87 -2.05
C ARG A 244 -7.32 17.51 -2.56
N ALA A 245 -6.18 17.10 -1.98
CA ALA A 245 -4.88 17.65 -2.37
C ALA A 245 -4.62 17.41 -3.86
N ARG A 246 -4.76 16.16 -4.32
CA ARG A 246 -4.50 15.76 -5.70
C ARG A 246 -5.42 16.48 -6.70
N THR A 247 -6.74 16.52 -6.45
CA THR A 247 -7.67 17.09 -7.42
C THR A 247 -7.62 18.61 -7.46
N LYS A 248 -7.36 19.29 -6.34
CA LYS A 248 -7.13 20.74 -6.31
C LYS A 248 -5.83 21.14 -7.04
N ALA A 249 -4.79 20.30 -6.99
CA ALA A 249 -3.57 20.52 -7.75
C ALA A 249 -3.80 20.46 -9.28
N ILE A 250 -4.78 19.66 -9.74
CA ILE A 250 -5.15 19.57 -11.15
C ILE A 250 -5.99 20.79 -11.55
N SER A 251 -7.14 20.99 -10.93
CA SER A 251 -8.04 22.14 -11.16
C SER A 251 -9.21 22.17 -10.19
N GLN A 252 -9.85 23.34 -10.03
CA GLN A 252 -11.09 23.45 -9.26
C GLN A 252 -12.23 22.59 -9.86
N LYS A 253 -12.28 22.47 -11.19
CA LYS A 253 -13.24 21.60 -11.89
C LYS A 253 -13.07 20.12 -11.52
N ALA A 254 -11.82 19.63 -11.50
CA ALA A 254 -11.50 18.27 -11.08
C ALA A 254 -11.93 18.00 -9.63
N PHE A 255 -11.73 18.96 -8.73
CA PHE A 255 -12.17 18.87 -7.35
C PHE A 255 -13.69 18.77 -7.22
N VAL A 256 -14.45 19.61 -7.94
CA VAL A 256 -15.93 19.56 -7.93
C VAL A 256 -16.44 18.21 -8.48
N TYR A 257 -15.88 17.71 -9.59
CA TYR A 257 -16.22 16.38 -10.10
C TYR A 257 -15.94 15.29 -9.06
N LYS A 258 -14.87 15.40 -8.28
CA LYS A 258 -14.55 14.44 -7.23
C LYS A 258 -15.59 14.47 -6.10
N ILE A 259 -16.11 15.62 -5.72
CA ILE A 259 -17.20 15.72 -4.75
C ILE A 259 -18.44 15.00 -5.27
N ILE A 260 -18.84 15.25 -6.53
CA ILE A 260 -20.01 14.59 -7.14
C ILE A 260 -19.83 13.06 -7.18
N GLU A 261 -18.64 12.58 -7.55
CA GLU A 261 -18.30 11.15 -7.54
C GLU A 261 -18.48 10.54 -6.14
N TYR A 262 -18.05 11.26 -5.09
CA TYR A 262 -18.15 10.77 -3.72
C TYR A 262 -19.58 10.80 -3.16
N LEU A 263 -20.38 11.78 -3.56
CA LEU A 263 -21.83 11.79 -3.26
C LEU A 263 -22.54 10.61 -3.93
N PHE A 264 -22.21 10.32 -5.20
CA PHE A 264 -22.72 9.13 -5.88
C PHE A 264 -22.32 7.82 -5.17
N LYS A 265 -21.06 7.69 -4.76
CA LYS A 265 -20.57 6.54 -3.98
C LYS A 265 -21.26 6.40 -2.62
N LEU A 266 -21.62 7.52 -1.98
CA LEU A 266 -22.40 7.49 -0.75
C LEU A 266 -23.81 6.97 -0.99
N GLY A 267 -24.48 7.43 -2.06
CA GLY A 267 -25.79 6.90 -2.47
C GLY A 267 -25.76 5.40 -2.76
N ALA A 268 -24.73 4.93 -3.50
CA ALA A 268 -24.52 3.50 -3.75
C ALA A 268 -24.28 2.70 -2.46
N ALA A 269 -23.58 3.27 -1.48
CA ALA A 269 -23.33 2.62 -0.19
C ALA A 269 -24.62 2.50 0.65
N LEU A 270 -25.54 3.46 0.56
CA LEU A 270 -26.85 3.37 1.20
C LEU A 270 -27.68 2.20 0.63
N LEU A 271 -27.74 2.10 -0.70
CA LEU A 271 -28.44 0.99 -1.37
C LEU A 271 -27.82 -0.37 -1.03
N LEU A 272 -26.49 -0.45 -1.01
CA LEU A 272 -25.77 -1.67 -0.63
C LEU A 272 -25.98 -2.02 0.85
N GLY A 273 -26.07 -1.03 1.71
CA GLY A 273 -26.40 -1.21 3.13
C GLY A 273 -27.79 -1.82 3.32
N ILE A 274 -28.80 -1.34 2.58
CA ILE A 274 -30.14 -1.92 2.56
C ILE A 274 -30.08 -3.39 2.08
N ASN A 275 -29.36 -3.66 0.99
CA ASN A 275 -29.19 -5.03 0.49
C ASN A 275 -28.55 -5.97 1.53
N TYR A 276 -27.52 -5.52 2.25
CA TYR A 276 -26.92 -6.31 3.34
C TYR A 276 -27.93 -6.61 4.46
N ALA A 277 -28.75 -5.63 4.84
CA ALA A 277 -29.76 -5.83 5.87
C ALA A 277 -30.82 -6.87 5.42
N LEU A 278 -31.29 -6.79 4.17
CA LEU A 278 -32.24 -7.74 3.59
C LEU A 278 -31.65 -9.17 3.46
N GLN A 279 -30.36 -9.29 3.26
CA GLN A 279 -29.64 -10.58 3.22
C GLN A 279 -29.27 -11.14 4.62
N GLY A 280 -29.77 -10.57 5.71
CA GLY A 280 -29.48 -11.02 7.07
C GLY A 280 -28.09 -10.62 7.59
N ASN A 281 -27.41 -9.65 6.95
CA ASN A 281 -26.09 -9.16 7.33
C ASN A 281 -26.11 -7.67 7.79
N PRO A 282 -27.00 -7.24 8.71
CA PRO A 282 -27.17 -5.83 9.07
C PRO A 282 -25.91 -5.21 9.69
N ALA A 283 -25.03 -6.02 10.28
CA ALA A 283 -23.76 -5.55 10.85
C ALA A 283 -22.85 -4.85 9.82
N LYS A 284 -22.94 -5.20 8.53
CA LYS A 284 -22.13 -4.62 7.44
C LYS A 284 -22.65 -3.26 6.97
N THR A 285 -23.91 -2.90 7.27
CA THR A 285 -24.57 -1.69 6.77
C THR A 285 -23.92 -0.41 7.32
N GLY A 286 -23.77 -0.30 8.64
CA GLY A 286 -23.19 0.90 9.27
C GLY A 286 -21.77 1.22 8.78
N PRO A 287 -20.82 0.27 8.82
CA PRO A 287 -19.45 0.51 8.42
C PRO A 287 -19.27 0.96 6.96
N ILE A 288 -20.06 0.43 6.01
CA ILE A 288 -19.92 0.83 4.60
C ILE A 288 -20.41 2.28 4.36
N ILE A 289 -21.47 2.68 5.04
CA ILE A 289 -21.98 4.06 4.96
C ILE A 289 -21.01 5.01 5.65
N GLN A 290 -20.55 4.66 6.86
CA GLN A 290 -19.60 5.46 7.63
C GLN A 290 -18.29 5.70 6.87
N PHE A 291 -17.77 4.66 6.21
CA PHE A 291 -16.59 4.78 5.34
C PHE A 291 -16.76 5.90 4.30
N ARG A 292 -17.92 5.97 3.63
CA ARG A 292 -18.16 7.00 2.61
C ARG A 292 -18.34 8.39 3.21
N ILE A 293 -19.01 8.49 4.35
CA ILE A 293 -19.16 9.76 5.08
C ILE A 293 -17.78 10.28 5.49
N ASP A 294 -16.95 9.45 6.09
CA ASP A 294 -15.64 9.87 6.59
C ASP A 294 -14.68 10.23 5.45
N THR A 295 -14.75 9.51 4.32
CA THR A 295 -13.98 9.88 3.13
C THR A 295 -14.44 11.23 2.56
N LEU A 296 -15.77 11.48 2.52
CA LEU A 296 -16.32 12.75 2.07
C LEU A 296 -15.94 13.91 3.01
N LYS A 297 -15.96 13.70 4.34
CA LYS A 297 -15.46 14.68 5.31
C LYS A 297 -14.00 15.07 5.02
N GLY A 298 -13.12 14.07 4.84
CA GLY A 298 -11.72 14.34 4.48
C GLY A 298 -11.57 15.10 3.16
N LEU A 299 -12.37 14.78 2.13
CA LEU A 299 -12.40 15.49 0.85
C LEU A 299 -12.83 16.96 1.02
N LEU A 300 -13.80 17.24 1.87
CA LEU A 300 -14.30 18.59 2.16
C LEU A 300 -13.36 19.37 3.10
N GLY A 301 -12.49 18.69 3.86
CA GLY A 301 -11.49 19.31 4.73
C GLY A 301 -11.87 19.37 6.21
N TYR A 302 -12.78 18.47 6.61
CA TYR A 302 -13.18 18.30 8.02
C TYR A 302 -12.37 17.19 8.70
#